data_6e4df747b7bb94166748f4b008ae2280
#
_entry.id   6e4df747b7bb94166748f4b008ae2280
#
_cell.length_a   1.000
_cell.length_b   1.000
_cell.length_c   1.000
_cell.angle_alpha   90.00
_cell.angle_beta   90.00
_cell.angle_gamma   90.00
#
_symmetry.space_group_name_H-M   'P 1'
#
loop_
_entity.id
_entity.type
_entity.pdbx_description
1 polymer ?
#
loop_
_entity_poly.entity_id
_entity_poly.type
_entity_poly.pdbx_seq_one_letter_code
_entity_poly.pdbx_strand_id
1 'polypeptide(L)'
;MQYIKIIEVINLQQLANTYVLKPIVVSMKLNWRRKLLPVTVMNTLLLSNFLVPMAQADSDDTFNLNVGTSYQHDSNLFRLPDGVQPTGDGAERSDNISKTNLGFKIDKEYSLQTFKLDYLHQIVRFDNADFLNYNANNYNATWMWALTPSLKGNLSSARTVDLVPFIDFNSSDTLNLRTAKTQIFDFDWSPHNVWHLLGGYTNLDSTNSQTFLPETSYKFDALEGGVKYSFPSDSYIALKFRNRNGSQDANNFSLISTGFTEKEEELSAYWNVTGKSKLGANVGHNKRDDDSFAIRDFSGYFGGIDYVWNATAKVNLNINLSRKLAAFQDTTSSYTVNDVLSIRPTWAPTSKTLVRASLQLGKSKFLGDGPVLSATDREDDTLSYGIGADWTPRSTIKLSINLQHEQRNSNVAIKDYSANIASINGQLTF
;
A
#
# COMPACT_ATOMS: atom_id res chain seq x y z
N MET A 1 -30.17 -22.55 -20.39
CA MET A 1 -28.83 -23.14 -20.23
C MET A 1 -27.83 -22.08 -20.74
N GLN A 2 -27.58 -21.07 -19.92
CA GLN A 2 -26.62 -20.00 -20.23
C GLN A 2 -25.35 -20.29 -19.43
N TYR A 3 -24.28 -20.56 -20.19
CA TYR A 3 -22.95 -20.78 -19.63
C TYR A 3 -22.46 -19.49 -18.96
N ILE A 4 -22.13 -19.61 -17.70
CA ILE A 4 -21.37 -18.61 -16.95
C ILE A 4 -20.00 -18.50 -17.62
N LYS A 5 -19.72 -17.42 -18.37
CA LYS A 5 -18.38 -17.01 -18.73
C LYS A 5 -17.71 -16.43 -17.49
N ILE A 6 -17.27 -17.28 -16.59
CA ILE A 6 -16.35 -16.91 -15.53
C ILE A 6 -14.95 -17.03 -16.15
N ILE A 7 -14.20 -15.93 -16.04
CA ILE A 7 -12.80 -15.77 -16.45
C ILE A 7 -12.65 -15.36 -17.92
N GLU A 8 -12.69 -14.07 -18.21
CA GLU A 8 -11.75 -13.54 -19.19
C GLU A 8 -10.35 -13.74 -18.60
N VAL A 9 -9.68 -14.80 -19.04
CA VAL A 9 -8.26 -15.00 -18.76
C VAL A 9 -7.54 -13.76 -19.26
N ILE A 10 -6.92 -12.99 -18.37
CA ILE A 10 -6.03 -11.90 -18.76
C ILE A 10 -5.04 -12.51 -19.73
N ASN A 11 -5.10 -12.07 -20.99
CA ASN A 11 -4.21 -12.59 -22.01
C ASN A 11 -2.81 -12.01 -21.74
N LEU A 12 -2.03 -12.74 -20.93
CA LEU A 12 -0.66 -12.37 -20.53
C LEU A 12 0.24 -12.09 -21.74
N GLN A 13 -0.08 -12.70 -22.89
CA GLN A 13 0.64 -12.50 -24.15
C GLN A 13 0.35 -11.12 -24.75
N GLN A 14 -0.82 -10.57 -24.53
CA GLN A 14 -1.18 -9.21 -24.96
C GLN A 14 -0.52 -8.16 -24.08
N LEU A 15 -0.41 -8.38 -22.77
CA LEU A 15 0.32 -7.51 -21.86
C LEU A 15 1.83 -7.53 -22.13
N ALA A 16 2.41 -8.71 -22.41
CA ALA A 16 3.84 -8.84 -22.69
C ALA A 16 4.28 -8.15 -24.01
N ASN A 17 3.39 -8.05 -24.98
CA ASN A 17 3.70 -7.41 -26.28
C ASN A 17 3.60 -5.88 -26.24
N THR A 18 3.01 -5.30 -25.21
CA THR A 18 2.82 -3.84 -25.09
C THR A 18 4.04 -3.14 -24.48
N TYR A 19 4.94 -3.89 -23.80
CA TYR A 19 6.05 -3.31 -23.08
C TYR A 19 7.41 -3.75 -23.63
N VAL A 20 8.15 -2.79 -24.19
CA VAL A 20 9.57 -2.93 -24.45
C VAL A 20 10.31 -2.62 -23.16
N LEU A 21 10.88 -3.62 -22.51
CA LEU A 21 11.74 -3.42 -21.34
C LEU A 21 12.93 -2.53 -21.73
N LYS A 22 12.89 -1.25 -21.37
CA LYS A 22 14.03 -0.36 -21.52
C LYS A 22 15.04 -0.67 -20.41
N PRO A 23 16.34 -0.76 -20.73
CA PRO A 23 17.34 -0.96 -19.69
C PRO A 23 17.31 0.23 -18.72
N ILE A 24 17.43 -0.05 -17.42
CA ILE A 24 17.59 0.99 -16.39
C ILE A 24 18.97 1.61 -16.60
N VAL A 25 19.05 2.68 -17.40
CA VAL A 25 20.25 3.50 -17.49
C VAL A 25 20.09 4.59 -16.42
N VAL A 26 20.57 4.31 -15.21
CA VAL A 26 20.69 5.34 -14.18
C VAL A 26 21.91 6.18 -14.52
N SER A 27 21.73 7.21 -15.35
CA SER A 27 22.74 8.26 -15.51
C SER A 27 22.73 9.14 -14.27
N MET A 28 23.44 8.70 -13.22
CA MET A 28 23.73 9.58 -12.10
C MET A 28 24.71 10.68 -12.59
N LYS A 29 24.20 11.81 -13.07
CA LYS A 29 24.99 13.03 -13.09
C LYS A 29 25.11 13.50 -11.65
N LEU A 30 26.13 12.99 -10.96
CA LEU A 30 26.56 13.54 -9.67
C LEU A 30 27.10 14.95 -9.96
N ASN A 31 26.22 15.94 -9.90
CA ASN A 31 26.65 17.34 -9.84
C ASN A 31 27.18 17.58 -8.43
N TRP A 32 28.47 17.36 -8.27
CA TRP A 32 29.25 17.74 -7.08
C TRP A 32 29.34 19.26 -6.96
N ARG A 33 28.21 19.95 -6.91
CA ARG A 33 28.17 21.26 -6.27
C ARG A 33 27.98 21.02 -4.79
N ARG A 34 29.04 21.24 -4.05
CA ARG A 34 29.18 21.21 -2.60
C ARG A 34 27.97 21.87 -1.89
N LYS A 35 26.89 21.15 -1.72
CA LYS A 35 26.03 21.32 -0.56
C LYS A 35 26.40 20.17 0.36
N LEU A 36 27.19 20.48 1.36
CA LEU A 36 27.53 19.60 2.46
C LEU A 36 26.21 18.99 2.95
N LEU A 37 26.02 17.69 2.80
CA LEU A 37 25.15 16.95 3.70
C LEU A 37 25.32 17.54 5.08
N PRO A 38 24.24 17.81 5.83
CA PRO A 38 24.44 18.35 7.17
C PRO A 38 25.29 17.33 7.92
N VAL A 39 26.56 17.69 8.09
CA VAL A 39 27.60 16.93 8.81
C VAL A 39 27.13 16.57 10.22
N THR A 40 26.13 17.26 10.71
CA THR A 40 25.42 17.03 11.96
C THR A 40 24.77 15.65 12.07
N VAL A 41 24.13 15.10 11.01
CA VAL A 41 23.46 13.79 11.07
C VAL A 41 24.52 12.66 11.04
N MET A 42 25.59 12.84 10.27
CA MET A 42 26.66 11.86 10.20
C MET A 42 27.52 11.84 11.49
N ASN A 43 27.70 13.01 12.14
CA ASN A 43 28.36 13.09 13.44
C ASN A 43 27.49 12.53 14.59
N THR A 44 26.16 12.64 14.53
CA THR A 44 25.27 12.02 15.55
C THR A 44 25.32 10.51 15.45
N LEU A 45 25.45 9.94 14.26
CA LEU A 45 25.61 8.49 14.06
C LEU A 45 26.99 7.98 14.52
N LEU A 46 28.04 8.83 14.48
CA LEU A 46 29.39 8.48 14.94
C LEU A 46 29.57 8.71 16.47
N LEU A 47 28.84 9.66 17.06
CA LEU A 47 28.90 9.94 18.50
C LEU A 47 28.09 8.96 19.36
N SER A 48 27.11 8.24 18.77
CA SER A 48 26.35 7.21 19.50
C SER A 48 27.20 5.99 19.92
N ASN A 49 28.40 5.82 19.37
CA ASN A 49 29.32 4.76 19.77
C ASN A 49 30.03 5.02 21.12
N PHE A 50 29.85 6.18 21.75
CA PHE A 50 30.62 6.54 22.95
C PHE A 50 29.84 6.64 24.26
N LEU A 51 28.50 6.58 24.27
CA LEU A 51 27.74 6.90 25.46
C LEU A 51 26.58 5.99 25.85
N VAL A 52 26.37 4.87 25.18
CA VAL A 52 25.36 3.89 25.60
C VAL A 52 26.02 2.56 25.90
N PRO A 53 25.92 2.01 27.13
CA PRO A 53 26.19 0.57 27.30
C PRO A 53 25.28 -0.14 26.32
N MET A 54 25.89 -0.93 25.41
CA MET A 54 25.15 -1.67 24.38
C MET A 54 24.13 -2.59 25.04
N ALA A 55 22.90 -2.12 25.24
CA ALA A 55 21.76 -2.99 25.26
C ALA A 55 21.72 -3.58 23.84
N GLN A 56 22.05 -4.85 23.67
CA GLN A 56 21.81 -5.58 22.44
C GLN A 56 20.31 -5.82 22.39
N ALA A 57 19.55 -4.91 21.76
CA ALA A 57 18.15 -5.18 21.48
C ALA A 57 18.11 -6.34 20.48
N ASP A 58 17.50 -7.44 20.89
CA ASP A 58 17.09 -8.52 20.00
C ASP A 58 15.71 -8.13 19.40
N SER A 59 15.39 -8.63 18.19
CA SER A 59 14.06 -8.46 17.58
C SER A 59 12.92 -8.99 18.48
N ASP A 60 13.26 -9.82 19.45
CA ASP A 60 12.37 -10.46 20.42
C ASP A 60 12.21 -9.65 21.72
N ASP A 61 12.88 -8.51 21.85
CA ASP A 61 12.74 -7.63 23.00
C ASP A 61 11.35 -6.98 23.05
N THR A 62 10.82 -6.87 24.27
CA THR A 62 9.52 -6.22 24.52
C THR A 62 9.49 -4.78 24.03
N PHE A 63 10.61 -4.07 24.01
CA PHE A 63 10.74 -2.68 23.58
C PHE A 63 11.93 -2.52 22.64
N ASN A 64 11.66 -1.94 21.46
CA ASN A 64 12.69 -1.65 20.48
C ASN A 64 12.60 -0.19 20.05
N LEU A 65 13.72 0.53 20.08
CA LEU A 65 13.85 1.87 19.53
C LEU A 65 14.45 1.79 18.12
N ASN A 66 13.85 2.49 17.16
CA ASN A 66 14.29 2.50 15.77
C ASN A 66 14.64 3.92 15.33
N VAL A 67 15.83 4.07 14.76
CA VAL A 67 16.28 5.31 14.13
C VAL A 67 16.68 4.98 12.69
N GLY A 68 16.11 5.69 11.72
CA GLY A 68 16.40 5.44 10.32
C GLY A 68 16.54 6.71 9.52
N THR A 69 17.30 6.61 8.43
CA THR A 69 17.39 7.65 7.42
C THR A 69 17.30 7.04 6.04
N SER A 70 16.70 7.76 5.12
CA SER A 70 16.55 7.38 3.73
C SER A 70 16.83 8.58 2.84
N TYR A 71 17.51 8.33 1.74
CA TYR A 71 17.71 9.30 0.65
C TYR A 71 17.21 8.67 -0.64
N GLN A 72 16.30 9.36 -1.32
CA GLN A 72 15.63 8.90 -2.53
C GLN A 72 15.76 9.95 -3.62
N HIS A 73 16.15 9.54 -4.81
CA HIS A 73 16.01 10.33 -6.04
C HIS A 73 14.81 9.84 -6.82
N ASP A 74 13.92 10.76 -7.22
CA ASP A 74 12.78 10.50 -8.11
C ASP A 74 12.91 11.38 -9.36
N SER A 75 12.98 10.78 -10.54
CA SER A 75 13.18 11.51 -11.80
C SER A 75 11.92 12.22 -12.31
N ASN A 76 10.75 11.94 -11.71
CA ASN A 76 9.47 12.53 -12.10
C ASN A 76 8.52 12.56 -10.89
N LEU A 77 8.84 13.43 -9.92
CA LEU A 77 8.11 13.54 -8.64
C LEU A 77 6.60 13.70 -8.83
N PHE A 78 6.21 14.54 -9.78
CA PHE A 78 4.82 14.91 -10.03
C PHE A 78 4.10 14.00 -11.03
N ARG A 79 4.76 12.93 -11.52
CA ARG A 79 4.18 11.96 -12.47
C ARG A 79 3.62 12.63 -13.73
N LEU A 80 4.36 13.60 -14.26
CA LEU A 80 3.98 14.37 -15.45
C LEU A 80 4.36 13.64 -16.75
N PRO A 81 3.61 13.86 -17.84
CA PRO A 81 3.95 13.37 -19.17
C PRO A 81 5.30 13.90 -19.66
N ASP A 82 5.88 13.23 -20.65
CA ASP A 82 7.14 13.69 -21.24
C ASP A 82 6.98 15.10 -21.87
N GLY A 83 7.97 15.95 -21.59
CA GLY A 83 8.00 17.34 -22.07
C GLY A 83 7.15 18.34 -21.25
N VAL A 84 6.33 17.88 -20.32
CA VAL A 84 5.57 18.75 -19.41
C VAL A 84 6.41 19.11 -18.20
N GLN A 85 6.44 20.39 -17.82
CA GLN A 85 7.10 20.90 -16.63
C GLN A 85 6.10 21.14 -15.50
N PRO A 86 6.50 20.99 -14.23
CA PRO A 86 5.65 21.36 -13.11
C PRO A 86 5.39 22.88 -13.07
N THR A 87 4.28 23.29 -12.45
CA THR A 87 3.79 24.67 -12.45
C THR A 87 4.11 25.47 -11.19
N GLY A 88 4.74 24.89 -10.17
CA GLY A 88 5.10 25.57 -8.91
C GLY A 88 6.40 26.37 -9.01
N ASP A 89 6.55 27.42 -8.20
CA ASP A 89 7.80 28.17 -8.07
C ASP A 89 8.92 27.25 -7.57
N GLY A 90 10.02 27.15 -8.35
CA GLY A 90 11.15 26.29 -8.03
C GLY A 90 10.88 24.79 -8.20
N ALA A 91 9.68 24.39 -8.65
CA ALA A 91 9.39 22.99 -8.86
C ALA A 91 10.14 22.45 -10.10
N GLU A 92 10.94 21.43 -9.89
CA GLU A 92 11.59 20.66 -10.95
C GLU A 92 10.89 19.30 -11.10
N ARG A 93 11.01 18.72 -12.31
CA ARG A 93 10.45 17.40 -12.60
C ARG A 93 11.04 16.30 -11.70
N SER A 94 12.33 16.39 -11.43
CA SER A 94 13.06 15.48 -10.53
C SER A 94 13.30 16.11 -9.18
N ASP A 95 13.29 15.29 -8.13
CA ASP A 95 13.64 15.75 -6.80
C ASP A 95 14.40 14.68 -6.01
N ASN A 96 15.14 15.15 -4.98
CA ASN A 96 15.71 14.29 -3.98
C ASN A 96 14.95 14.45 -2.67
N ILE A 97 14.61 13.32 -2.08
CA ILE A 97 13.76 13.28 -0.89
C ILE A 97 14.56 12.64 0.24
N SER A 98 14.77 13.39 1.32
CA SER A 98 15.33 12.85 2.55
C SER A 98 14.23 12.56 3.57
N LYS A 99 14.30 11.36 4.20
CA LYS A 99 13.36 10.97 5.25
C LYS A 99 14.14 10.56 6.48
N THR A 100 13.83 11.14 7.62
CA THR A 100 14.35 10.74 8.93
C THR A 100 13.21 10.13 9.73
N ASN A 101 13.43 8.94 10.26
CA ASN A 101 12.46 8.14 10.99
C ASN A 101 12.94 7.94 12.42
N LEU A 102 12.09 8.26 13.38
CA LEU A 102 12.28 8.01 14.81
C LEU A 102 11.09 7.20 15.28
N GLY A 103 11.29 5.99 15.73
CA GLY A 103 10.18 5.12 16.10
C GLY A 103 10.51 4.23 17.29
N PHE A 104 9.47 3.70 17.88
CA PHE A 104 9.60 2.65 18.88
C PHE A 104 8.52 1.58 18.66
N LYS A 105 8.85 0.37 19.08
CA LYS A 105 7.95 -0.78 19.06
C LYS A 105 7.84 -1.37 20.44
N ILE A 106 6.64 -1.78 20.79
CA ILE A 106 6.35 -2.58 21.98
C ILE A 106 5.68 -3.86 21.49
N ASP A 107 6.21 -5.01 21.88
CA ASP A 107 5.59 -6.32 21.66
C ASP A 107 5.59 -7.08 23.01
N LYS A 108 4.41 -7.17 23.62
CA LYS A 108 4.28 -7.76 24.96
C LYS A 108 3.23 -8.85 24.94
N GLU A 109 3.67 -10.05 25.23
CA GLU A 109 2.79 -11.18 25.51
C GLU A 109 2.49 -11.28 27.00
N TYR A 110 1.22 -11.48 27.32
CA TYR A 110 0.75 -11.74 28.67
C TYR A 110 -0.34 -12.82 28.64
N SER A 111 0.00 -14.04 29.00
CA SER A 111 -0.89 -15.21 28.92
C SER A 111 -1.40 -15.39 27.47
N LEU A 112 -2.71 -15.33 27.26
CA LEU A 112 -3.37 -15.43 25.94
C LEU A 112 -3.52 -14.07 25.24
N GLN A 113 -2.92 -13.02 25.79
CA GLN A 113 -3.06 -11.65 25.28
C GLN A 113 -1.73 -11.22 24.68
N THR A 114 -1.76 -10.56 23.52
CA THR A 114 -0.57 -9.93 22.95
C THR A 114 -0.87 -8.47 22.64
N PHE A 115 -0.03 -7.57 23.13
CA PHE A 115 -0.13 -6.12 22.89
C PHE A 115 1.02 -5.70 21.99
N LYS A 116 0.70 -5.09 20.86
CA LYS A 116 1.67 -4.55 19.91
C LYS A 116 1.42 -3.07 19.72
N LEU A 117 2.48 -2.28 19.75
CA LEU A 117 2.47 -0.87 19.42
C LEU A 117 3.68 -0.54 18.56
N ASP A 118 3.44 -0.03 17.38
CA ASP A 118 4.43 0.59 16.52
C ASP A 118 4.13 2.09 16.44
N TYR A 119 5.09 2.94 16.78
CA TYR A 119 5.01 4.38 16.61
C TYR A 119 6.16 4.87 15.76
N LEU A 120 5.89 5.78 14.83
CA LEU A 120 6.85 6.36 13.91
C LEU A 120 6.63 7.87 13.77
N HIS A 121 7.62 8.65 14.19
CA HIS A 121 7.75 10.05 13.80
C HIS A 121 8.62 10.13 12.55
N GLN A 122 8.10 10.71 11.47
CA GLN A 122 8.77 10.84 10.19
C GLN A 122 8.93 12.33 9.85
N ILE A 123 10.13 12.70 9.43
CA ILE A 123 10.47 14.02 8.91
C ILE A 123 10.83 13.86 7.44
N VAL A 124 10.05 14.46 6.53
CA VAL A 124 10.25 14.38 5.07
C VAL A 124 10.64 15.72 4.53
N ARG A 125 11.72 15.77 3.75
CA ARG A 125 12.27 17.00 3.16
C ARG A 125 12.60 16.74 1.69
N PHE A 126 12.20 17.69 0.85
CA PHE A 126 12.44 17.74 -0.58
C PHE A 126 13.49 18.79 -0.86
N ASP A 127 14.41 18.54 -1.80
CA ASP A 127 15.50 19.47 -2.10
C ASP A 127 15.02 20.66 -2.96
N ASN A 128 14.15 20.42 -3.95
CA ASN A 128 13.66 21.44 -4.88
C ASN A 128 12.21 21.85 -4.52
N ALA A 129 11.32 20.89 -4.27
CA ALA A 129 9.93 21.15 -3.91
C ALA A 129 9.78 21.30 -2.38
N ASP A 130 10.43 22.29 -1.77
CA ASP A 130 10.48 22.49 -0.32
C ASP A 130 9.10 22.78 0.28
N PHE A 131 8.15 23.30 -0.53
CA PHE A 131 6.74 23.47 -0.14
C PHE A 131 6.03 22.13 0.17
N LEU A 132 6.59 20.99 -0.26
CA LEU A 132 6.10 19.64 0.07
C LEU A 132 6.69 19.11 1.39
N ASN A 133 7.53 19.85 2.09
CA ASN A 133 8.12 19.43 3.36
C ASN A 133 7.04 19.21 4.42
N TYR A 134 7.10 18.05 5.09
CA TYR A 134 6.15 17.75 6.17
C TYR A 134 6.76 16.86 7.24
N ASN A 135 6.04 16.80 8.37
CA ASN A 135 6.28 15.83 9.43
C ASN A 135 5.03 14.99 9.63
N ALA A 136 5.21 13.70 9.92
CA ALA A 136 4.13 12.78 10.15
C ALA A 136 4.32 12.01 11.46
N ASN A 137 3.21 11.75 12.16
CA ASN A 137 3.16 10.87 13.32
C ASN A 137 2.25 9.69 12.95
N ASN A 138 2.82 8.52 12.79
CA ASN A 138 2.14 7.31 12.41
C ASN A 138 2.15 6.33 13.58
N TYR A 139 1.08 5.59 13.78
CA TYR A 139 1.06 4.53 14.76
C TYR A 139 0.18 3.37 14.30
N ASN A 140 0.48 2.19 14.84
CA ASN A 140 -0.36 1.01 14.78
C ASN A 140 -0.34 0.32 16.15
N ALA A 141 -1.48 0.32 16.83
CA ALA A 141 -1.69 -0.34 18.11
C ALA A 141 -2.62 -1.53 17.89
N THR A 142 -2.24 -2.71 18.36
CA THR A 142 -3.06 -3.93 18.22
C THR A 142 -3.04 -4.69 19.56
N TRP A 143 -4.22 -4.99 20.04
CA TRP A 143 -4.43 -5.96 21.10
C TRP A 143 -5.01 -7.23 20.47
N MET A 144 -4.21 -8.28 20.42
CA MET A 144 -4.64 -9.64 20.06
C MET A 144 -5.13 -10.29 21.33
N TRP A 145 -6.46 -10.44 21.43
CA TRP A 145 -7.10 -10.96 22.64
C TRP A 145 -7.59 -12.39 22.42
N ALA A 146 -7.54 -13.19 23.50
CA ALA A 146 -8.18 -14.47 23.55
C ALA A 146 -8.81 -14.63 24.93
N LEU A 147 -10.13 -14.81 24.95
CA LEU A 147 -10.87 -15.13 26.19
C LEU A 147 -10.78 -16.61 26.50
N THR A 148 -10.75 -17.43 25.46
CA THR A 148 -10.50 -18.87 25.52
C THR A 148 -9.69 -19.26 24.28
N PRO A 149 -9.12 -20.48 24.21
CA PRO A 149 -8.47 -20.96 22.99
C PRO A 149 -9.40 -20.95 21.76
N SER A 150 -10.72 -21.06 21.98
CA SER A 150 -11.73 -21.10 20.91
C SER A 150 -12.38 -19.77 20.62
N LEU A 151 -12.17 -18.72 21.42
CA LEU A 151 -12.72 -17.38 21.20
C LEU A 151 -11.62 -16.35 21.31
N LYS A 152 -11.22 -15.81 20.19
CA LYS A 152 -10.09 -14.88 20.05
C LYS A 152 -10.40 -13.83 18.97
N GLY A 153 -9.64 -12.75 18.96
CA GLY A 153 -9.77 -11.70 17.99
C GLY A 153 -8.75 -10.60 18.14
N ASN A 154 -8.99 -9.49 17.48
CA ASN A 154 -8.12 -8.33 17.50
C ASN A 154 -8.93 -7.07 17.79
N LEU A 155 -8.32 -6.15 18.51
CA LEU A 155 -8.71 -4.75 18.57
C LEU A 155 -7.52 -3.93 18.10
N SER A 156 -7.66 -3.20 17.00
CA SER A 156 -6.57 -2.39 16.47
C SER A 156 -6.99 -0.96 16.20
N SER A 157 -6.02 -0.06 16.33
CA SER A 157 -6.14 1.35 15.97
C SER A 157 -4.87 1.78 15.25
N ALA A 158 -5.03 2.32 14.04
CA ALA A 158 -3.92 2.80 13.24
C ALA A 158 -4.17 4.24 12.78
N ARG A 159 -3.08 4.99 12.62
CA ARG A 159 -3.06 6.30 11.99
C ARG A 159 -1.88 6.38 11.04
N THR A 160 -2.15 6.81 9.80
CA THR A 160 -1.13 7.12 8.81
C THR A 160 -1.30 8.54 8.29
N VAL A 161 -0.19 9.21 8.04
CA VAL A 161 -0.14 10.54 7.39
C VAL A 161 0.84 10.45 6.25
N ASP A 162 0.35 10.62 5.03
CA ASP A 162 1.14 10.51 3.82
C ASP A 162 0.85 11.65 2.85
N LEU A 163 1.85 12.01 2.04
CA LEU A 163 1.64 12.88 0.90
C LEU A 163 0.73 12.18 -0.10
N VAL A 164 -0.33 12.86 -0.53
CA VAL A 164 -1.22 12.35 -1.59
C VAL A 164 -0.42 12.24 -2.89
N PRO A 165 -0.40 11.06 -3.55
CA PRO A 165 0.36 10.88 -4.79
C PRO A 165 -0.17 11.76 -5.92
N PHE A 166 0.73 12.27 -6.74
CA PHE A 166 0.39 13.12 -7.92
C PHE A 166 -0.12 12.32 -9.13
N ILE A 167 -0.39 11.03 -8.98
CA ILE A 167 -0.72 10.11 -10.07
C ILE A 167 -1.98 10.51 -10.82
N ASP A 168 -3.04 10.90 -10.12
CA ASP A 168 -4.34 11.18 -10.72
C ASP A 168 -4.69 12.67 -10.73
N PHE A 169 -4.19 13.42 -9.77
CA PHE A 169 -4.46 14.83 -9.58
C PHE A 169 -3.16 15.62 -9.72
N ASN A 170 -2.92 16.15 -10.92
CA ASN A 170 -1.66 16.79 -11.29
C ASN A 170 -1.55 18.24 -10.75
N SER A 171 -1.83 18.47 -9.47
CA SER A 171 -1.52 19.74 -8.82
C SER A 171 -0.08 19.68 -8.29
N SER A 172 0.84 20.38 -8.95
CA SER A 172 2.27 20.36 -8.63
C SER A 172 2.73 21.50 -7.75
N ASP A 173 1.81 22.23 -7.16
CA ASP A 173 2.09 23.47 -6.43
C ASP A 173 1.55 23.49 -4.99
N THR A 174 0.97 22.39 -4.52
CA THR A 174 0.28 22.39 -3.23
C THR A 174 0.56 21.10 -2.44
N LEU A 175 0.92 21.29 -1.16
CA LEU A 175 1.02 20.19 -0.21
C LEU A 175 -0.37 19.69 0.15
N ASN A 176 -0.68 18.44 -0.20
CA ASN A 176 -1.87 17.75 0.24
C ASN A 176 -1.49 16.48 1.02
N LEU A 177 -1.77 16.47 2.32
CA LEU A 177 -1.54 15.33 3.19
C LEU A 177 -2.85 14.60 3.45
N ARG A 178 -2.81 13.28 3.29
CA ARG A 178 -3.89 12.40 3.72
C ARG A 178 -3.59 11.86 5.11
N THR A 179 -4.52 12.05 6.02
CA THR A 179 -4.54 11.39 7.33
C THR A 179 -5.62 10.33 7.32
N ALA A 180 -5.23 9.06 7.41
CA ALA A 180 -6.17 7.94 7.57
C ALA A 180 -6.10 7.40 9.00
N LYS A 181 -7.25 7.29 9.65
CA LYS A 181 -7.42 6.63 10.95
C LYS A 181 -8.30 5.43 10.74
N THR A 182 -7.84 4.27 11.18
CA THR A 182 -8.57 3.01 11.06
C THR A 182 -8.69 2.36 12.42
N GLN A 183 -9.88 1.94 12.79
CA GLN A 183 -10.15 1.15 13.99
C GLN A 183 -10.83 -0.14 13.57
N ILE A 184 -10.33 -1.27 14.05
CA ILE A 184 -10.86 -2.58 13.71
C ILE A 184 -11.06 -3.36 15.00
N PHE A 185 -12.23 -3.94 15.14
CA PHE A 185 -12.52 -5.01 16.09
C PHE A 185 -12.94 -6.24 15.30
N ASP A 186 -12.33 -7.38 15.56
CA ASP A 186 -12.72 -8.65 14.97
C ASP A 186 -12.70 -9.78 15.99
N PHE A 187 -13.44 -10.84 15.70
CA PHE A 187 -13.39 -12.09 16.45
C PHE A 187 -13.52 -13.32 15.56
N ASP A 188 -12.92 -14.40 16.02
CA ASP A 188 -13.03 -15.76 15.50
C ASP A 188 -13.43 -16.66 16.66
N TRP A 189 -14.67 -17.18 16.60
CA TRP A 189 -15.21 -18.12 17.56
C TRP A 189 -15.32 -19.50 16.95
N SER A 190 -14.58 -20.47 17.48
CA SER A 190 -14.58 -21.88 17.04
C SER A 190 -15.23 -22.77 18.10
N PRO A 191 -16.59 -22.86 18.18
CA PRO A 191 -17.28 -23.73 19.12
C PRO A 191 -16.97 -25.21 18.90
N HIS A 192 -16.64 -25.55 17.67
CA HIS A 192 -16.10 -26.85 17.25
C HIS A 192 -14.86 -26.62 16.43
N ASN A 193 -13.82 -27.38 16.65
CA ASN A 193 -12.47 -27.17 16.09
C ASN A 193 -12.39 -26.90 14.57
N VAL A 194 -13.43 -27.22 13.81
CA VAL A 194 -13.47 -27.08 12.34
C VAL A 194 -14.36 -25.93 11.88
N TRP A 195 -15.43 -25.59 12.64
CA TRP A 195 -16.35 -24.51 12.30
C TRP A 195 -16.05 -23.27 13.11
N HIS A 196 -15.98 -22.15 12.43
CA HIS A 196 -15.71 -20.83 13.01
C HIS A 196 -16.82 -19.87 12.63
N LEU A 197 -17.27 -19.09 13.59
CA LEU A 197 -18.06 -17.90 13.36
C LEU A 197 -17.14 -16.68 13.39
N LEU A 198 -17.23 -15.87 12.38
CA LEU A 198 -16.42 -14.66 12.21
C LEU A 198 -17.32 -13.44 12.38
N GLY A 199 -16.81 -12.41 13.02
CA GLY A 199 -17.47 -11.12 13.06
C GLY A 199 -16.45 -9.99 13.17
N GLY A 200 -16.85 -8.81 12.71
CA GLY A 200 -15.96 -7.67 12.73
C GLY A 200 -16.69 -6.35 12.58
N TYR A 201 -16.03 -5.31 13.06
CA TYR A 201 -16.39 -3.91 12.87
C TYR A 201 -15.16 -3.13 12.45
N THR A 202 -15.30 -2.31 11.43
CA THR A 202 -14.24 -1.40 10.97
C THR A 202 -14.80 0.01 10.90
N ASN A 203 -14.09 0.96 11.51
CA ASN A 203 -14.30 2.39 11.29
C ASN A 203 -13.07 2.95 10.57
N LEU A 204 -13.28 3.72 9.52
CA LEU A 204 -12.24 4.43 8.78
C LEU A 204 -12.62 5.89 8.60
N ASP A 205 -11.67 6.77 8.90
CA ASP A 205 -11.74 8.22 8.67
C ASP A 205 -10.50 8.64 7.89
N SER A 206 -10.67 9.08 6.64
CA SER A 206 -9.61 9.50 5.73
C SER A 206 -9.83 10.96 5.35
N THR A 207 -9.00 11.85 5.88
CA THR A 207 -9.10 13.29 5.68
C THR A 207 -7.89 13.81 4.90
N ASN A 208 -8.15 14.66 3.91
CA ASN A 208 -7.13 15.39 3.16
C ASN A 208 -6.93 16.78 3.77
N SER A 209 -5.70 17.28 3.78
CA SER A 209 -5.40 18.63 4.30
C SER A 209 -5.92 19.76 3.39
N GLN A 210 -6.25 19.44 2.13
CA GLN A 210 -6.77 20.38 1.15
C GLN A 210 -8.18 19.98 0.72
N THR A 211 -9.11 20.93 0.75
CA THR A 211 -10.52 20.72 0.38
C THR A 211 -10.84 21.23 -1.03
N PHE A 212 -9.94 21.99 -1.65
CA PHE A 212 -10.12 22.54 -3.00
C PHE A 212 -9.60 21.63 -4.12
N LEU A 213 -8.93 20.52 -3.77
CA LEU A 213 -8.49 19.52 -4.75
C LEU A 213 -9.61 18.51 -5.03
N PRO A 214 -9.60 17.87 -6.22
CA PRO A 214 -10.62 16.88 -6.61
C PRO A 214 -10.73 15.68 -5.65
N GLU A 215 -9.63 15.35 -4.98
CA GLU A 215 -9.59 14.22 -4.07
C GLU A 215 -10.34 14.52 -2.78
N THR A 216 -11.35 13.70 -2.47
CA THR A 216 -12.23 13.93 -1.33
C THR A 216 -11.78 13.21 -0.07
N SER A 217 -12.08 13.83 1.08
CA SER A 217 -12.10 13.15 2.36
C SER A 217 -13.30 12.23 2.45
N TYR A 218 -13.16 11.08 3.10
CA TYR A 218 -14.26 10.14 3.27
C TYR A 218 -14.14 9.36 4.58
N LYS A 219 -15.27 8.89 5.06
CA LYS A 219 -15.33 8.02 6.24
C LYS A 219 -16.36 6.93 6.04
N PHE A 220 -16.18 5.82 6.73
CA PHE A 220 -17.18 4.76 6.76
C PHE A 220 -17.10 3.89 8.02
N ASP A 221 -18.21 3.27 8.32
CA ASP A 221 -18.35 2.18 9.27
C ASP A 221 -18.72 0.91 8.51
N ALA A 222 -18.09 -0.21 8.84
CA ALA A 222 -18.39 -1.50 8.23
C ALA A 222 -18.65 -2.56 9.30
N LEU A 223 -19.72 -3.33 9.12
CA LEU A 223 -20.00 -4.56 9.86
C LEU A 223 -19.71 -5.76 8.97
N GLU A 224 -19.02 -6.75 9.52
CA GLU A 224 -18.71 -8.00 8.85
C GLU A 224 -19.20 -9.18 9.68
N GLY A 225 -19.75 -10.20 9.00
CA GLY A 225 -20.10 -11.48 9.58
C GLY A 225 -19.76 -12.61 8.62
N GLY A 226 -19.44 -13.79 9.13
CA GLY A 226 -19.06 -14.89 8.26
C GLY A 226 -18.93 -16.24 8.96
N VAL A 227 -18.75 -17.25 8.14
CA VAL A 227 -18.45 -18.61 8.58
C VAL A 227 -17.18 -19.10 7.90
N LYS A 228 -16.36 -19.85 8.63
CA LYS A 228 -15.13 -20.48 8.11
C LYS A 228 -15.13 -21.94 8.51
N TYR A 229 -14.77 -22.79 7.57
CA TYR A 229 -14.48 -24.20 7.79
C TYR A 229 -12.98 -24.44 7.65
N SER A 230 -12.36 -24.93 8.71
CA SER A 230 -10.92 -25.24 8.76
C SER A 230 -10.70 -26.74 8.63
N PHE A 231 -9.79 -27.11 7.72
CA PHE A 231 -9.36 -28.48 7.50
C PHE A 231 -8.18 -28.82 8.45
N PRO A 232 -7.93 -30.11 8.75
CA PRO A 232 -6.78 -30.53 9.56
C PRO A 232 -5.41 -30.14 8.97
N SER A 233 -5.35 -29.77 7.68
CA SER A 233 -4.15 -29.29 6.98
C SER A 233 -3.88 -27.80 7.17
N ASP A 234 -4.53 -27.12 8.12
CA ASP A 234 -4.54 -25.66 8.27
C ASP A 234 -5.02 -24.89 7.02
N SER A 235 -5.68 -25.62 6.11
CA SER A 235 -6.39 -25.03 4.97
C SER A 235 -7.79 -24.61 5.42
N TYR A 236 -8.42 -23.65 4.73
CA TYR A 236 -9.79 -23.26 5.07
C TYR A 236 -10.56 -22.75 3.85
N ILE A 237 -11.89 -22.77 4.00
CA ILE A 237 -12.83 -22.04 3.14
C ILE A 237 -13.66 -21.14 4.05
N ALA A 238 -13.88 -19.88 3.65
CA ALA A 238 -14.69 -18.94 4.41
C ALA A 238 -15.65 -18.18 3.49
N LEU A 239 -16.86 -17.95 3.99
CA LEU A 239 -17.86 -17.09 3.39
C LEU A 239 -18.08 -15.90 4.32
N LYS A 240 -17.99 -14.68 3.79
CA LYS A 240 -18.12 -13.44 4.53
C LYS A 240 -19.12 -12.51 3.85
N PHE A 241 -19.82 -11.75 4.65
CA PHE A 241 -20.71 -10.67 4.24
C PHE A 241 -20.28 -9.40 4.97
N ARG A 242 -20.14 -8.31 4.21
CA ARG A 242 -19.79 -7.01 4.76
C ARG A 242 -20.79 -5.97 4.31
N ASN A 243 -21.25 -5.17 5.25
CA ASN A 243 -22.06 -3.98 4.96
C ASN A 243 -21.29 -2.75 5.44
N ARG A 244 -21.08 -1.80 4.54
CA ARG A 244 -20.34 -0.58 4.78
C ARG A 244 -21.26 0.61 4.53
N ASN A 245 -21.35 1.51 5.52
CA ASN A 245 -22.06 2.78 5.39
C ASN A 245 -21.07 3.91 5.56
N GLY A 246 -21.06 4.86 4.67
CA GLY A 246 -20.09 5.93 4.71
C GLY A 246 -20.57 7.22 4.08
N SER A 247 -19.70 8.21 4.11
CA SER A 247 -19.92 9.49 3.45
C SER A 247 -18.63 10.03 2.87
N GLN A 248 -18.76 10.83 1.83
CA GLN A 248 -17.71 11.62 1.24
C GLN A 248 -18.00 13.09 1.46
N ASP A 249 -16.97 13.85 1.85
CA ASP A 249 -17.12 15.27 2.10
C ASP A 249 -17.25 16.04 0.78
N ALA A 250 -17.96 17.17 0.81
CA ALA A 250 -17.98 18.10 -0.28
C ALA A 250 -16.58 18.66 -0.56
N ASN A 251 -16.28 18.92 -1.81
CA ASN A 251 -15.09 19.67 -2.25
C ASN A 251 -15.47 20.71 -3.32
N ASN A 252 -14.52 21.45 -3.82
CA ASN A 252 -14.80 22.49 -4.83
C ASN A 252 -15.31 21.93 -6.18
N PHE A 253 -15.19 20.64 -6.43
CA PHE A 253 -15.68 19.95 -7.62
C PHE A 253 -17.02 19.26 -7.36
N SER A 254 -17.28 18.87 -6.09
CA SER A 254 -18.56 18.31 -5.65
C SER A 254 -19.02 19.11 -4.44
N LEU A 255 -19.85 20.11 -4.67
CA LEU A 255 -20.35 21.04 -3.64
C LEU A 255 -21.29 20.37 -2.63
N ILE A 256 -21.56 19.08 -2.78
CA ILE A 256 -22.51 18.31 -1.95
C ILE A 256 -21.77 17.12 -1.34
N SER A 257 -21.86 17.00 -0.03
CA SER A 257 -21.48 15.78 0.70
C SER A 257 -22.45 14.67 0.35
N THR A 258 -21.94 13.47 0.08
CA THR A 258 -22.77 12.31 -0.29
C THR A 258 -22.55 11.16 0.65
N GLY A 259 -23.66 10.51 1.06
CA GLY A 259 -23.62 9.22 1.74
C GLY A 259 -23.58 8.07 0.74
N PHE A 260 -23.18 6.89 1.21
CA PHE A 260 -23.21 5.67 0.42
C PHE A 260 -23.38 4.43 1.29
N THR A 261 -23.91 3.39 0.69
CA THR A 261 -23.96 2.05 1.25
C THR A 261 -23.27 1.07 0.30
N GLU A 262 -22.36 0.24 0.83
CA GLU A 262 -21.75 -0.85 0.08
C GLU A 262 -22.09 -2.20 0.73
N LYS A 263 -22.45 -3.17 -0.10
CA LYS A 263 -22.68 -4.56 0.29
C LYS A 263 -21.70 -5.45 -0.46
N GLU A 264 -20.98 -6.25 0.30
CA GLU A 264 -19.93 -7.12 -0.22
C GLU A 264 -20.16 -8.55 0.28
N GLU A 265 -20.09 -9.50 -0.64
CA GLU A 265 -20.15 -10.93 -0.39
C GLU A 265 -18.84 -11.54 -0.91
N GLU A 266 -18.13 -12.32 -0.08
CA GLU A 266 -16.84 -12.87 -0.42
C GLU A 266 -16.76 -14.35 -0.04
N LEU A 267 -16.38 -15.19 -0.99
CA LEU A 267 -15.92 -16.56 -0.77
C LEU A 267 -14.40 -16.58 -0.88
N SER A 268 -13.72 -17.06 0.17
CA SER A 268 -12.27 -17.18 0.19
C SER A 268 -11.84 -18.60 0.55
N ALA A 269 -10.71 -19.02 0.01
CA ALA A 269 -10.08 -20.30 0.29
C ALA A 269 -8.58 -20.11 0.50
N TYR A 270 -8.03 -20.84 1.44
CA TYR A 270 -6.60 -20.92 1.67
C TYR A 270 -6.19 -22.40 1.74
N TRP A 271 -5.17 -22.75 0.98
CA TRP A 271 -4.73 -24.13 0.85
C TRP A 271 -3.21 -24.24 1.04
N ASN A 272 -2.81 -25.03 2.01
CA ASN A 272 -1.45 -25.52 2.17
C ASN A 272 -1.21 -26.68 1.16
N VAL A 273 -0.84 -26.32 -0.09
CA VAL A 273 -0.69 -27.29 -1.19
C VAL A 273 0.40 -28.30 -0.89
N THR A 274 1.54 -27.80 -0.38
CA THR A 274 2.65 -28.61 0.13
C THR A 274 3.31 -27.86 1.30
N GLY A 275 4.30 -28.50 1.97
CA GLY A 275 5.11 -27.80 2.98
C GLY A 275 5.90 -26.58 2.44
N LYS A 276 5.98 -26.42 1.11
CA LYS A 276 6.69 -25.31 0.45
C LYS A 276 5.76 -24.38 -0.34
N SER A 277 4.51 -24.73 -0.54
CA SER A 277 3.58 -24.00 -1.42
C SER A 277 2.28 -23.73 -0.70
N LYS A 278 1.84 -22.47 -0.73
CA LYS A 278 0.58 -22.01 -0.19
C LYS A 278 -0.19 -21.24 -1.26
N LEU A 279 -1.48 -21.50 -1.35
CA LEU A 279 -2.39 -20.87 -2.31
C LEU A 279 -3.56 -20.23 -1.55
N GLY A 280 -3.74 -18.93 -1.72
CA GLY A 280 -4.94 -18.21 -1.34
C GLY A 280 -5.75 -17.86 -2.58
N ALA A 281 -7.07 -17.91 -2.49
CA ALA A 281 -7.96 -17.43 -3.55
C ALA A 281 -9.20 -16.81 -2.92
N ASN A 282 -9.71 -15.75 -3.53
CA ASN A 282 -11.00 -15.18 -3.16
C ASN A 282 -11.76 -14.72 -4.39
N VAL A 283 -13.07 -14.74 -4.31
CA VAL A 283 -13.99 -14.17 -5.27
C VAL A 283 -15.17 -13.58 -4.51
N GLY A 284 -15.61 -12.42 -4.94
CA GLY A 284 -16.74 -11.75 -4.31
C GLY A 284 -17.46 -10.83 -5.27
N HIS A 285 -18.56 -10.31 -4.78
CA HIS A 285 -19.37 -9.31 -5.47
C HIS A 285 -19.51 -8.10 -4.55
N ASN A 286 -19.32 -6.92 -5.10
CA ASN A 286 -19.52 -5.66 -4.40
C ASN A 286 -20.61 -4.85 -5.12
N LYS A 287 -21.52 -4.29 -4.35
CA LYS A 287 -22.55 -3.35 -4.81
C LYS A 287 -22.48 -2.10 -3.94
N ARG A 288 -22.38 -0.94 -4.58
CA ARG A 288 -22.43 0.36 -3.95
C ARG A 288 -23.63 1.14 -4.48
N ASP A 289 -24.40 1.68 -3.56
CA ASP A 289 -25.50 2.60 -3.81
C ASP A 289 -25.12 3.97 -3.20
N ASP A 290 -25.16 5.04 -4.00
CA ASP A 290 -24.92 6.43 -3.55
C ASP A 290 -26.26 7.06 -3.15
N ASP A 291 -26.32 7.70 -1.98
CA ASP A 291 -27.57 8.23 -1.43
C ASP A 291 -28.13 9.42 -2.22
N SER A 292 -27.31 10.11 -3.00
CA SER A 292 -27.68 11.35 -3.68
C SER A 292 -27.66 11.24 -5.20
N PHE A 293 -26.81 10.39 -5.75
CA PHE A 293 -26.55 10.32 -7.19
C PHE A 293 -26.51 8.88 -7.68
N ALA A 294 -27.63 8.33 -8.15
CA ALA A 294 -27.70 6.98 -8.71
C ALA A 294 -26.71 6.75 -9.89
N ILE A 295 -26.26 7.81 -10.55
CA ILE A 295 -25.22 7.74 -11.60
C ILE A 295 -23.86 7.26 -11.05
N ARG A 296 -23.64 7.33 -9.74
CA ARG A 296 -22.44 6.87 -9.03
C ARG A 296 -22.57 5.45 -8.48
N ASP A 297 -23.73 4.83 -8.63
CA ASP A 297 -23.94 3.44 -8.25
C ASP A 297 -23.08 2.53 -9.10
N PHE A 298 -22.52 1.51 -8.48
CA PHE A 298 -21.84 0.48 -9.24
C PHE A 298 -21.99 -0.90 -8.60
N SER A 299 -21.80 -1.90 -9.43
CA SER A 299 -21.85 -3.29 -8.99
C SER A 299 -20.89 -4.11 -9.86
N GLY A 300 -20.17 -5.04 -9.24
CA GLY A 300 -19.25 -5.88 -9.99
C GLY A 300 -18.55 -6.94 -9.15
N TYR A 301 -17.86 -7.82 -9.85
CA TYR A 301 -17.10 -8.91 -9.23
C TYR A 301 -15.66 -8.47 -8.98
N PHE A 302 -15.13 -8.88 -7.83
CA PHE A 302 -13.73 -8.77 -7.47
C PHE A 302 -13.18 -10.15 -7.11
N GLY A 303 -11.86 -10.25 -6.97
CA GLY A 303 -11.24 -11.48 -6.53
C GLY A 303 -9.73 -11.45 -6.68
N GLY A 304 -9.09 -12.53 -6.25
CA GLY A 304 -7.65 -12.62 -6.32
C GLY A 304 -7.13 -14.03 -6.11
N ILE A 305 -5.87 -14.19 -6.47
CA ILE A 305 -5.08 -15.41 -6.23
C ILE A 305 -3.74 -14.98 -5.67
N ASP A 306 -3.37 -15.55 -4.53
CA ASP A 306 -2.06 -15.38 -3.89
C ASP A 306 -1.35 -16.73 -3.86
N TYR A 307 -0.17 -16.80 -4.47
CA TYR A 307 0.66 -17.99 -4.45
C TYR A 307 2.02 -17.69 -3.84
N VAL A 308 2.34 -18.40 -2.76
CA VAL A 308 3.63 -18.33 -2.09
C VAL A 308 4.37 -19.64 -2.26
N TRP A 309 5.57 -19.59 -2.82
CA TRP A 309 6.42 -20.75 -3.04
C TRP A 309 7.80 -20.57 -2.43
N ASN A 310 8.11 -21.36 -1.41
CA ASN A 310 9.43 -21.51 -0.83
C ASN A 310 10.24 -22.51 -1.67
N ALA A 311 10.72 -22.12 -2.86
CA ALA A 311 11.39 -23.00 -3.82
C ALA A 311 12.59 -23.70 -3.16
N THR A 312 13.37 -22.96 -2.37
CA THR A 312 14.46 -23.45 -1.53
C THR A 312 14.46 -22.74 -0.18
N ALA A 313 15.34 -23.14 0.75
CA ALA A 313 15.57 -22.41 2.01
C ALA A 313 16.04 -20.95 1.79
N LYS A 314 16.53 -20.60 0.59
CA LYS A 314 17.06 -19.28 0.24
C LYS A 314 16.26 -18.51 -0.78
N VAL A 315 15.30 -19.15 -1.45
CA VAL A 315 14.51 -18.55 -2.53
C VAL A 315 13.03 -18.68 -2.21
N ASN A 316 12.37 -17.55 -2.13
CA ASN A 316 10.92 -17.44 -2.01
C ASN A 316 10.38 -16.68 -3.22
N LEU A 317 9.23 -17.10 -3.73
CA LEU A 317 8.47 -16.46 -4.79
C LEU A 317 7.06 -16.18 -4.30
N ASN A 318 6.63 -14.92 -4.41
CA ASN A 318 5.25 -14.51 -4.17
C ASN A 318 4.65 -14.02 -5.48
N ILE A 319 3.51 -14.58 -5.87
CA ILE A 319 2.72 -14.15 -7.04
C ILE A 319 1.34 -13.78 -6.56
N ASN A 320 0.90 -12.58 -6.90
CA ASN A 320 -0.46 -12.09 -6.63
C ASN A 320 -1.11 -11.67 -7.93
N LEU A 321 -2.32 -12.15 -8.17
CA LEU A 321 -3.23 -11.68 -9.21
C LEU A 321 -4.48 -11.17 -8.53
N SER A 322 -4.92 -9.94 -8.83
CA SER A 322 -6.09 -9.37 -8.18
C SER A 322 -6.90 -8.48 -9.11
N ARG A 323 -8.21 -8.55 -8.96
CA ARG A 323 -9.19 -7.60 -9.49
C ARG A 323 -9.88 -6.91 -8.32
N LYS A 324 -9.88 -5.57 -8.32
CA LYS A 324 -10.53 -4.75 -7.28
C LYS A 324 -11.42 -3.70 -7.92
N LEU A 325 -12.57 -3.49 -7.30
CA LEU A 325 -13.44 -2.34 -7.59
C LEU A 325 -13.20 -1.30 -6.51
N ALA A 326 -13.06 -0.04 -6.91
CA ALA A 326 -12.92 1.07 -5.98
C ALA A 326 -13.73 2.26 -6.46
N ALA A 327 -14.38 2.97 -5.54
CA ALA A 327 -14.99 4.24 -5.85
C ALA A 327 -13.88 5.20 -6.32
N PHE A 328 -14.15 5.89 -7.42
CA PHE A 328 -13.28 6.92 -7.97
C PHE A 328 -14.17 8.08 -8.41
N GLN A 329 -13.96 9.22 -7.81
CA GLN A 329 -14.85 10.36 -8.04
C GLN A 329 -14.05 11.49 -8.66
N ASP A 330 -13.95 11.46 -9.96
CA ASP A 330 -13.55 12.61 -10.74
C ASP A 330 -14.75 13.19 -11.51
N THR A 331 -14.50 14.09 -12.44
CA THR A 331 -15.53 14.73 -13.25
C THR A 331 -16.11 13.82 -14.33
N THR A 332 -15.48 12.68 -14.62
CA THR A 332 -15.81 11.81 -15.76
C THR A 332 -16.16 10.38 -15.39
N SER A 333 -15.79 9.92 -14.20
CA SER A 333 -15.92 8.50 -13.78
C SER A 333 -16.37 8.39 -12.34
N SER A 334 -17.11 7.35 -12.02
CA SER A 334 -17.60 7.08 -10.65
C SER A 334 -16.86 5.95 -9.94
N TYR A 335 -16.28 5.02 -10.67
CA TYR A 335 -15.50 3.92 -10.08
C TYR A 335 -14.40 3.42 -11.01
N THR A 336 -13.48 2.65 -10.43
CA THR A 336 -12.42 1.97 -11.18
C THR A 336 -12.49 0.46 -10.99
N VAL A 337 -12.12 -0.27 -12.06
CA VAL A 337 -11.79 -1.68 -12.02
C VAL A 337 -10.29 -1.82 -12.23
N ASN A 338 -9.59 -2.37 -11.24
CA ASN A 338 -8.13 -2.47 -11.25
C ASN A 338 -7.72 -3.95 -11.28
N ASP A 339 -7.10 -4.38 -12.35
CA ASP A 339 -6.50 -5.69 -12.53
C ASP A 339 -4.99 -5.58 -12.34
N VAL A 340 -4.42 -6.35 -11.41
CA VAL A 340 -2.99 -6.27 -11.08
C VAL A 340 -2.38 -7.66 -10.99
N LEU A 341 -1.28 -7.90 -11.73
CA LEU A 341 -0.37 -9.01 -11.54
C LEU A 341 0.91 -8.53 -10.87
N SER A 342 1.29 -9.16 -9.77
CA SER A 342 2.51 -8.84 -9.03
C SER A 342 3.35 -10.09 -8.82
N ILE A 343 4.65 -10.03 -9.16
CA ILE A 343 5.61 -11.12 -9.01
C ILE A 343 6.79 -10.60 -8.18
N ARG A 344 7.06 -11.22 -7.04
CA ARG A 344 8.06 -10.77 -6.08
C ARG A 344 8.96 -11.93 -5.64
N PRO A 345 10.02 -12.23 -6.38
CA PRO A 345 11.06 -13.17 -5.92
C PRO A 345 11.96 -12.52 -4.88
N THR A 346 12.37 -13.32 -3.90
CA THR A 346 13.41 -12.96 -2.94
C THR A 346 14.47 -14.06 -2.88
N TRP A 347 15.72 -13.67 -2.71
CA TRP A 347 16.86 -14.56 -2.60
C TRP A 347 17.78 -14.13 -1.46
N ALA A 348 18.01 -15.05 -0.51
CA ALA A 348 18.91 -14.87 0.62
C ALA A 348 20.25 -15.61 0.36
N PRO A 349 21.21 -15.02 -0.40
CA PRO A 349 22.50 -15.66 -0.67
C PRO A 349 23.25 -16.00 0.61
N THR A 350 23.15 -15.12 1.60
CA THR A 350 23.71 -15.32 2.95
C THR A 350 22.66 -15.05 4.01
N SER A 351 22.96 -15.37 5.29
CA SER A 351 22.10 -15.02 6.43
C SER A 351 22.00 -13.50 6.69
N LYS A 352 22.89 -12.71 6.08
CA LYS A 352 22.99 -11.25 6.27
C LYS A 352 22.53 -10.45 5.05
N THR A 353 22.26 -11.11 3.94
CA THR A 353 21.94 -10.43 2.67
C THR A 353 20.67 -11.00 2.08
N LEU A 354 19.73 -10.12 1.74
CA LEU A 354 18.49 -10.44 1.03
C LEU A 354 18.44 -9.60 -0.25
N VAL A 355 18.33 -10.26 -1.40
CA VAL A 355 18.06 -9.62 -2.69
C VAL A 355 16.57 -9.77 -3.01
N ARG A 356 15.96 -8.71 -3.47
CA ARG A 356 14.53 -8.64 -3.82
C ARG A 356 14.40 -8.12 -5.24
N ALA A 357 13.52 -8.73 -6.03
CA ALA A 357 13.05 -8.13 -7.26
C ALA A 357 11.52 -8.02 -7.23
N SER A 358 10.99 -7.15 -8.05
CA SER A 358 9.54 -6.96 -8.20
C SER A 358 9.21 -6.67 -9.65
N LEU A 359 8.09 -7.22 -10.10
CA LEU A 359 7.42 -6.88 -11.36
C LEU A 359 5.94 -6.73 -11.05
N GLN A 360 5.36 -5.61 -11.47
CA GLN A 360 3.93 -5.36 -11.36
C GLN A 360 3.41 -4.86 -12.71
N LEU A 361 2.38 -5.53 -13.20
CA LEU A 361 1.59 -5.16 -14.37
C LEU A 361 0.19 -4.83 -13.87
N GLY A 362 -0.34 -3.67 -14.28
CA GLY A 362 -1.67 -3.23 -13.89
C GLY A 362 -2.46 -2.74 -15.09
N LYS A 363 -3.75 -2.98 -15.05
CA LYS A 363 -4.73 -2.37 -15.95
C LYS A 363 -5.84 -1.76 -15.12
N SER A 364 -6.11 -0.46 -15.32
CA SER A 364 -7.18 0.28 -14.64
C SER A 364 -8.17 0.77 -15.67
N LYS A 365 -9.44 0.48 -15.46
CA LYS A 365 -10.55 1.03 -16.25
C LYS A 365 -11.33 1.97 -15.36
N PHE A 366 -11.58 3.18 -15.85
CA PHE A 366 -12.35 4.22 -15.18
C PHE A 366 -13.74 4.21 -15.79
N LEU A 367 -14.73 3.85 -15.02
CA LEU A 367 -16.06 3.49 -15.47
C LEU A 367 -17.14 4.26 -14.71
N GLY A 368 -18.38 4.15 -15.21
CA GLY A 368 -19.53 4.89 -14.70
C GLY A 368 -19.48 6.35 -15.17
N ASP A 369 -20.62 7.02 -15.05
CA ASP A 369 -20.76 8.39 -15.52
C ASP A 369 -20.36 9.37 -14.41
N GLY A 370 -19.66 10.43 -14.79
CA GLY A 370 -19.39 11.60 -13.98
C GLY A 370 -20.33 12.76 -14.35
N PRO A 371 -20.23 13.90 -13.66
CA PRO A 371 -20.99 15.09 -14.00
C PRO A 371 -20.64 15.68 -15.38
N VAL A 372 -19.51 15.30 -15.96
CA VAL A 372 -19.09 15.67 -17.31
C VAL A 372 -19.06 14.40 -18.16
N LEU A 373 -19.87 14.37 -19.22
CA LEU A 373 -19.87 13.26 -20.17
C LEU A 373 -18.52 13.20 -20.91
N SER A 374 -17.84 12.06 -20.79
CA SER A 374 -16.65 11.77 -21.57
C SER A 374 -17.02 10.97 -22.82
N ALA A 375 -16.38 11.27 -23.95
CA ALA A 375 -16.61 10.53 -25.19
C ALA A 375 -16.03 9.09 -25.15
N THR A 376 -15.08 8.84 -24.27
CA THR A 376 -14.41 7.54 -24.09
C THR A 376 -14.02 7.33 -22.63
N ASP A 377 -14.21 6.12 -22.14
CA ASP A 377 -13.72 5.72 -20.84
C ASP A 377 -12.19 5.77 -20.79
N ARG A 378 -11.64 6.24 -19.67
CA ARG A 378 -10.21 6.21 -19.44
C ARG A 378 -9.75 4.78 -19.15
N GLU A 379 -8.71 4.35 -19.85
CA GLU A 379 -7.98 3.12 -19.55
C GLU A 379 -6.49 3.42 -19.36
N ASP A 380 -5.93 2.89 -18.27
CA ASP A 380 -4.50 3.03 -17.96
C ASP A 380 -3.87 1.64 -17.89
N ASP A 381 -2.75 1.47 -18.57
CA ASP A 381 -1.85 0.33 -18.41
C ASP A 381 -0.62 0.78 -17.61
N THR A 382 -0.30 0.05 -16.53
CA THR A 382 0.83 0.39 -15.64
C THR A 382 1.85 -0.73 -15.62
N LEU A 383 3.13 -0.35 -15.64
CA LEU A 383 4.28 -1.22 -15.46
C LEU A 383 5.14 -0.66 -14.34
N SER A 384 5.47 -1.50 -13.35
CA SER A 384 6.50 -1.19 -12.37
C SER A 384 7.42 -2.39 -12.21
N TYR A 385 8.73 -2.16 -12.24
CA TYR A 385 9.70 -3.19 -11.93
C TYR A 385 10.86 -2.60 -11.12
N GLY A 386 11.47 -3.45 -10.29
CA GLY A 386 12.54 -3.00 -9.42
C GLY A 386 13.42 -4.13 -8.92
N ILE A 387 14.57 -3.72 -8.41
CA ILE A 387 15.51 -4.58 -7.71
C ILE A 387 16.02 -3.86 -6.47
N GLY A 388 16.21 -4.61 -5.40
CA GLY A 388 16.78 -4.09 -4.17
C GLY A 388 17.61 -5.14 -3.44
N ALA A 389 18.44 -4.67 -2.54
CA ALA A 389 19.23 -5.52 -1.65
C ALA A 389 19.23 -4.93 -0.25
N ASP A 390 19.06 -5.83 0.73
CA ASP A 390 19.19 -5.53 2.16
C ASP A 390 20.45 -6.21 2.66
N TRP A 391 21.25 -5.50 3.45
CA TRP A 391 22.40 -6.02 4.15
C TRP A 391 22.27 -5.73 5.64
N THR A 392 22.30 -6.79 6.46
CA THR A 392 22.18 -6.75 7.92
C THR A 392 23.50 -7.25 8.51
N PRO A 393 24.56 -6.41 8.57
CA PRO A 393 25.88 -6.81 9.10
C PRO A 393 25.79 -7.24 10.57
N ARG A 394 24.92 -6.60 11.35
CA ARG A 394 24.55 -6.92 12.74
C ARG A 394 23.02 -6.89 12.88
N SER A 395 22.46 -7.54 13.87
CA SER A 395 21.02 -7.54 14.17
C SER A 395 20.45 -6.12 14.34
N THR A 396 21.26 -5.22 14.87
CA THR A 396 20.93 -3.81 15.13
C THR A 396 21.08 -2.87 13.92
N ILE A 397 21.71 -3.31 12.81
CA ILE A 397 22.02 -2.45 11.66
C ILE A 397 21.45 -3.06 10.39
N LYS A 398 20.62 -2.31 9.68
CA LYS A 398 20.11 -2.67 8.35
C LYS A 398 20.41 -1.57 7.36
N LEU A 399 21.05 -1.93 6.24
CA LEU A 399 21.29 -1.07 5.09
C LEU A 399 20.53 -1.62 3.89
N SER A 400 19.90 -0.74 3.11
CA SER A 400 19.12 -1.15 1.94
C SER A 400 19.39 -0.22 0.76
N ILE A 401 19.43 -0.80 -0.43
CA ILE A 401 19.44 -0.06 -1.71
C ILE A 401 18.27 -0.55 -2.56
N ASN A 402 17.57 0.35 -3.26
CA ASN A 402 16.49 -0.01 -4.17
C ASN A 402 16.56 0.84 -5.43
N LEU A 403 16.27 0.21 -6.56
CA LEU A 403 16.10 0.82 -7.87
C LEU A 403 14.74 0.38 -8.40
N GLN A 404 13.95 1.31 -8.91
CA GLN A 404 12.61 1.06 -9.42
C GLN A 404 12.36 1.90 -10.66
N HIS A 405 11.65 1.32 -11.60
CA HIS A 405 11.08 2.01 -12.75
C HIS A 405 9.56 1.89 -12.71
N GLU A 406 8.87 3.00 -12.98
CA GLU A 406 7.42 3.06 -13.10
C GLU A 406 7.05 3.69 -14.42
N GLN A 407 6.01 3.15 -15.06
CA GLN A 407 5.44 3.69 -16.29
C GLN A 407 3.92 3.52 -16.28
N ARG A 408 3.22 4.53 -16.76
CA ARG A 408 1.80 4.48 -17.08
C ARG A 408 1.60 4.93 -18.52
N ASN A 409 0.87 4.13 -19.29
CA ASN A 409 0.34 4.47 -20.59
C ASN A 409 -1.18 4.59 -20.46
N SER A 410 -1.75 5.71 -20.86
CA SER A 410 -3.18 6.01 -20.79
C SER A 410 -3.73 6.36 -22.17
N ASN A 411 -4.99 6.08 -22.45
CA ASN A 411 -5.66 6.63 -23.62
C ASN A 411 -5.96 8.15 -23.47
N VAL A 412 -5.68 8.71 -22.27
CA VAL A 412 -5.69 10.16 -21.98
C VAL A 412 -4.26 10.63 -21.82
N ALA A 413 -3.66 11.19 -22.89
CA ALA A 413 -2.22 11.45 -22.99
C ALA A 413 -1.62 12.28 -21.83
N ILE A 414 -2.39 13.19 -21.23
CA ILE A 414 -1.95 13.98 -20.07
C ILE A 414 -1.74 13.10 -18.82
N LYS A 415 -2.19 11.86 -18.83
CA LYS A 415 -2.04 10.89 -17.74
C LYS A 415 -0.85 9.94 -17.93
N ASP A 416 -0.16 10.00 -19.08
CA ASP A 416 1.05 9.23 -19.29
C ASP A 416 2.18 9.71 -18.39
N TYR A 417 3.00 8.80 -17.92
CA TYR A 417 4.25 9.16 -17.25
C TYR A 417 5.25 8.01 -17.24
N SER A 418 6.51 8.38 -17.02
CA SER A 418 7.61 7.47 -16.71
C SER A 418 8.44 8.06 -15.58
N ALA A 419 8.87 7.23 -14.62
CA ALA A 419 9.71 7.64 -13.50
C ALA A 419 10.74 6.58 -13.15
N ASN A 420 11.98 7.02 -12.83
CA ASN A 420 13.02 6.19 -12.25
C ASN A 420 13.27 6.64 -10.81
N ILE A 421 13.26 5.69 -9.90
CA ILE A 421 13.42 5.94 -8.47
C ILE A 421 14.62 5.15 -7.98
N ALA A 422 15.53 5.82 -7.29
CA ALA A 422 16.67 5.19 -6.64
C ALA A 422 16.70 5.59 -5.17
N SER A 423 16.89 4.65 -4.25
CA SER A 423 16.97 4.97 -2.83
C SER A 423 18.03 4.17 -2.09
N ILE A 424 18.61 4.80 -1.07
CA ILE A 424 19.47 4.18 -0.07
C ILE A 424 18.86 4.44 1.32
N ASN A 425 18.85 3.43 2.17
CA ASN A 425 18.25 3.51 3.50
C ASN A 425 19.20 2.91 4.52
N GLY A 426 19.27 3.52 5.70
CA GLY A 426 19.98 3.00 6.85
C GLY A 426 19.05 3.01 8.07
N GLN A 427 19.05 1.92 8.85
CA GLN A 427 18.27 1.79 10.07
C GLN A 427 19.12 1.19 11.19
N LEU A 428 18.96 1.75 12.36
CA LEU A 428 19.48 1.24 13.63
C LEU A 428 18.30 0.82 14.52
N THR A 429 18.42 -0.31 15.20
CA THR A 429 17.45 -0.83 16.17
C THR A 429 18.17 -1.07 17.49
N PHE A 430 17.58 -0.59 18.58
CA PHE A 430 18.13 -0.67 19.96
C PHE A 430 17.12 -1.28 20.89
#